data_527be3cef766e63d18000a4e1bf9c449
#
_entry.id   527be3cef766e63d18000a4e1bf9c449
#
_cell.length_a   1.000
_cell.length_b   1.000
_cell.length_c   1.000
_cell.angle_alpha   90.00
_cell.angle_beta   90.00
_cell.angle_gamma   90.00
#
_symmetry.space_group_name_H-M   'P 1'
#
loop_
_entity.id
_entity.type
_entity.pdbx_description
1 polymer ?
#
loop_
_entity_poly.entity_id
_entity_poly.type
_entity_poly.pdbx_seq_one_letter_code
_entity_poly.pdbx_strand_id
1 'polypeptide(L)'
;AAIFDLDGTLLDSMHVWSDIDVEFLRKRNILKVPKAYSQALASLSFRETAEFTIDYFSLDEQPDDIMHEWNQMAIEAYSHHVQLKPHAKEFLQFLRSKNIRLGVCTALSQKLYVPALQNHGIFDWFDAIVSTDDVNKGKSYPEPYQLTAVRLGVSPEDCVVFEDIPEAVTGA
;
A
#
# COMPACT_ATOMS: atom_id res chain seq x y z
N ALA A 1 -12.15 -7.38 17.29
CA ALA A 1 -11.09 -6.52 16.78
C ALA A 1 -11.47 -5.90 15.44
N ALA A 2 -10.75 -4.88 15.02
CA ALA A 2 -10.89 -4.26 13.70
C ALA A 2 -9.56 -4.36 12.96
N ILE A 3 -9.57 -4.93 11.77
CA ILE A 3 -8.39 -5.09 10.91
C ILE A 3 -8.57 -4.18 9.69
N PHE A 4 -7.58 -3.36 9.41
CA PHE A 4 -7.62 -2.38 8.34
C PHE A 4 -6.57 -2.69 7.27
N ASP A 5 -6.97 -2.60 6.02
CA ASP A 5 -6.04 -2.30 4.96
C ASP A 5 -5.57 -0.84 5.04
N LEU A 6 -4.51 -0.51 4.32
CA LEU A 6 -3.96 0.85 4.27
C LEU A 6 -4.32 1.58 2.98
N ASP A 7 -3.85 1.09 1.82
CA ASP A 7 -3.99 1.78 0.54
C ASP A 7 -5.44 1.80 0.05
N GLY A 8 -6.01 2.99 -0.13
CA GLY A 8 -7.41 3.13 -0.52
C GLY A 8 -8.40 2.99 0.64
N THR A 9 -7.99 2.43 1.78
CA THR A 9 -8.83 2.24 2.97
C THR A 9 -8.55 3.30 4.05
N LEU A 10 -7.38 3.29 4.69
CA LEU A 10 -6.98 4.32 5.66
C LEU A 10 -6.18 5.44 5.01
N LEU A 11 -5.38 5.13 3.99
CA LEU A 11 -4.54 6.06 3.26
C LEU A 11 -5.19 6.46 1.93
N ASP A 12 -5.13 7.75 1.61
CA ASP A 12 -5.54 8.27 0.29
C ASP A 12 -4.34 8.21 -0.68
N SER A 13 -3.96 7.00 -1.03
CA SER A 13 -2.71 6.68 -1.74
C SER A 13 -2.90 6.16 -3.16
N MET A 14 -4.15 6.00 -3.64
CA MET A 14 -4.44 5.37 -4.93
C MET A 14 -3.82 6.10 -6.14
N HIS A 15 -3.44 7.37 -5.97
CA HIS A 15 -2.79 8.18 -7.00
C HIS A 15 -1.26 8.08 -7.01
N VAL A 16 -0.65 7.55 -5.94
CA VAL A 16 0.82 7.62 -5.70
C VAL A 16 1.63 7.08 -6.88
N TRP A 17 1.30 5.88 -7.35
CA TRP A 17 2.06 5.27 -8.44
C TRP A 17 1.90 6.01 -9.78
N SER A 18 0.71 6.55 -10.05
CA SER A 18 0.50 7.38 -11.25
C SER A 18 1.27 8.70 -11.18
N ASP A 19 1.39 9.29 -10.00
CA ASP A 19 2.16 10.51 -9.77
C ASP A 19 3.67 10.25 -9.89
N ILE A 20 4.12 9.09 -9.40
CA ILE A 20 5.51 8.61 -9.59
C ILE A 20 5.82 8.46 -11.08
N ASP A 21 4.96 7.81 -11.85
CA ASP A 21 5.13 7.67 -13.31
C ASP A 21 5.27 9.03 -14.00
N VAL A 22 4.37 9.95 -13.68
CA VAL A 22 4.40 11.31 -14.25
C VAL A 22 5.72 12.03 -13.91
N GLU A 23 6.12 12.02 -12.66
CA GLU A 23 7.33 12.71 -12.20
C GLU A 23 8.61 12.04 -12.72
N PHE A 24 8.65 10.69 -12.73
CA PHE A 24 9.76 9.91 -13.28
C PHE A 24 9.99 10.22 -14.77
N LEU A 25 8.92 10.22 -15.55
CA LEU A 25 8.98 10.52 -17.00
C LEU A 25 9.29 12.00 -17.25
N ARG A 26 8.76 12.91 -16.42
CA ARG A 26 9.06 14.34 -16.50
C ARG A 26 10.56 14.65 -16.33
N LYS A 27 11.24 13.97 -15.42
CA LYS A 27 12.71 14.09 -15.22
C LYS A 27 13.49 13.70 -16.48
N ARG A 28 12.88 12.88 -17.34
CA ARG A 28 13.44 12.42 -18.64
C ARG A 28 12.91 13.22 -19.84
N ASN A 29 12.32 14.41 -19.58
CA ASN A 29 11.70 15.30 -20.58
C ASN A 29 10.50 14.67 -21.33
N ILE A 30 9.88 13.64 -20.77
CA ILE A 30 8.66 13.02 -21.29
C ILE A 30 7.49 13.65 -20.53
N LEU A 31 6.84 14.65 -21.15
CA LEU A 31 5.85 15.52 -20.48
C LEU A 31 4.43 14.93 -20.43
N LYS A 32 4.18 13.83 -21.13
CA LYS A 32 2.86 13.17 -21.16
C LYS A 32 3.04 11.68 -20.98
N VAL A 33 2.33 11.11 -20.05
CA VAL A 33 2.18 9.66 -19.88
C VAL A 33 1.14 9.18 -20.91
N PRO A 34 1.53 8.38 -21.92
CA PRO A 34 0.58 7.87 -22.93
C PRO A 34 -0.42 6.91 -22.27
N LYS A 35 -1.70 7.04 -22.61
CA LYS A 35 -2.75 6.15 -22.08
C LYS A 35 -2.46 4.66 -22.38
N ALA A 36 -1.90 4.37 -23.56
CA ALA A 36 -1.50 3.01 -23.93
C ALA A 36 -0.40 2.44 -23.01
N TYR A 37 0.54 3.29 -22.59
CA TYR A 37 1.57 2.91 -21.61
C TYR A 37 0.92 2.55 -20.27
N SER A 38 0.14 3.43 -19.65
CA SER A 38 -0.50 3.17 -18.35
C SER A 38 -1.41 1.92 -18.39
N GLN A 39 -2.08 1.65 -19.51
CA GLN A 39 -2.90 0.45 -19.67
C GLN A 39 -2.06 -0.84 -19.72
N ALA A 40 -0.87 -0.79 -20.33
CA ALA A 40 0.01 -1.95 -20.42
C ALA A 40 0.60 -2.34 -19.04
N LEU A 41 0.79 -1.37 -18.13
CA LEU A 41 1.37 -1.63 -16.81
C LEU A 41 0.49 -2.51 -15.90
N ALA A 42 -0.82 -2.50 -16.10
CA ALA A 42 -1.79 -3.12 -15.17
C ALA A 42 -1.59 -4.62 -14.92
N SER A 43 -0.88 -5.33 -15.81
CA SER A 43 -0.65 -6.77 -15.70
C SER A 43 0.81 -7.14 -15.46
N LEU A 44 1.70 -6.16 -15.34
CA LEU A 44 3.14 -6.37 -15.23
C LEU A 44 3.57 -6.40 -13.76
N SER A 45 4.55 -7.24 -13.46
CA SER A 45 5.28 -7.18 -12.19
C SER A 45 6.15 -5.92 -12.15
N PHE A 46 6.65 -5.54 -10.98
CA PHE A 46 7.45 -4.33 -10.80
C PHE A 46 8.71 -4.30 -11.70
N ARG A 47 9.38 -5.46 -11.86
CA ARG A 47 10.54 -5.59 -12.77
C ARG A 47 10.11 -5.50 -14.23
N GLU A 48 9.07 -6.22 -14.63
CA GLU A 48 8.55 -6.15 -16.00
C GLU A 48 8.08 -4.74 -16.36
N THR A 49 7.54 -3.99 -15.41
CA THR A 49 7.20 -2.59 -15.60
C THR A 49 8.45 -1.75 -15.90
N ALA A 50 9.56 -1.96 -15.19
CA ALA A 50 10.81 -1.24 -15.45
C ALA A 50 11.38 -1.57 -16.83
N GLU A 51 11.43 -2.86 -17.19
CA GLU A 51 11.90 -3.34 -18.50
C GLU A 51 11.01 -2.76 -19.62
N PHE A 52 9.69 -2.84 -19.48
CA PHE A 52 8.74 -2.27 -20.44
C PHE A 52 8.90 -0.75 -20.58
N THR A 53 9.14 -0.03 -19.48
CA THR A 53 9.36 1.42 -19.48
C THR A 53 10.59 1.80 -20.30
N ILE A 54 11.69 1.06 -20.11
CA ILE A 54 12.94 1.23 -20.86
C ILE A 54 12.68 1.05 -22.35
N ASP A 55 12.04 -0.04 -22.72
CA ASP A 55 11.77 -0.38 -24.13
C ASP A 55 10.81 0.64 -24.77
N TYR A 56 9.72 0.98 -24.06
CA TYR A 56 8.68 1.86 -24.58
C TYR A 56 9.17 3.29 -24.86
N PHE A 57 10.03 3.81 -23.98
CA PHE A 57 10.57 5.18 -24.09
C PHE A 57 12.02 5.21 -24.62
N SER A 58 12.60 4.05 -24.96
CA SER A 58 13.99 3.91 -25.41
C SER A 58 14.99 4.58 -24.46
N LEU A 59 14.86 4.28 -23.14
CA LEU A 59 15.74 4.82 -22.11
C LEU A 59 17.09 4.06 -22.12
N ASP A 60 18.18 4.81 -21.89
CA ASP A 60 19.53 4.22 -21.72
C ASP A 60 19.79 4.03 -20.19
N GLU A 61 19.02 3.14 -19.57
CA GLU A 61 19.05 2.88 -18.13
C GLU A 61 18.91 1.37 -17.87
N GLN A 62 19.19 0.96 -16.62
CA GLN A 62 19.01 -0.42 -16.20
C GLN A 62 17.70 -0.56 -15.37
N PRO A 63 16.99 -1.71 -15.45
CA PRO A 63 15.77 -1.93 -14.69
C PRO A 63 15.94 -1.73 -13.19
N ASP A 64 17.08 -2.16 -12.62
CA ASP A 64 17.36 -2.04 -11.19
C ASP A 64 17.51 -0.56 -10.75
N ASP A 65 18.06 0.30 -11.60
CA ASP A 65 18.20 1.74 -11.29
C ASP A 65 16.83 2.42 -11.29
N ILE A 66 15.98 2.10 -12.27
CA ILE A 66 14.61 2.60 -12.34
C ILE A 66 13.78 2.13 -11.14
N MET A 67 13.83 0.85 -10.81
CA MET A 67 13.14 0.29 -9.64
C MET A 67 13.62 0.94 -8.34
N HIS A 68 14.93 1.22 -8.25
CA HIS A 68 15.48 1.93 -7.10
C HIS A 68 14.93 3.36 -7.00
N GLU A 69 14.92 4.13 -8.11
CA GLU A 69 14.37 5.49 -8.14
C GLU A 69 12.88 5.48 -7.76
N TRP A 70 12.06 4.60 -8.34
CA TRP A 70 10.65 4.49 -7.99
C TRP A 70 10.42 4.17 -6.52
N ASN A 71 11.22 3.26 -5.94
CA ASN A 71 11.15 2.95 -4.51
C ASN A 71 11.49 4.17 -3.64
N GLN A 72 12.49 4.98 -4.02
CA GLN A 72 12.83 6.21 -3.30
C GLN A 72 11.69 7.24 -3.39
N MET A 73 11.09 7.41 -4.57
CA MET A 73 9.94 8.30 -4.77
C MET A 73 8.72 7.82 -3.97
N ALA A 74 8.48 6.50 -3.90
CA ALA A 74 7.41 5.95 -3.07
C ALA A 74 7.65 6.19 -1.59
N ILE A 75 8.88 5.95 -1.08
CA ILE A 75 9.23 6.24 0.32
C ILE A 75 8.97 7.71 0.65
N GLU A 76 9.39 8.63 -0.23
CA GLU A 76 9.16 10.07 -0.05
C GLU A 76 7.65 10.40 -0.01
N ALA A 77 6.89 9.84 -0.96
CA ALA A 77 5.45 10.07 -1.03
C ALA A 77 4.72 9.57 0.24
N TYR A 78 4.98 8.33 0.66
CA TYR A 78 4.35 7.76 1.85
C TYR A 78 4.82 8.42 3.15
N SER A 79 6.06 8.90 3.21
CA SER A 79 6.58 9.58 4.41
C SER A 79 6.01 10.97 4.61
N HIS A 80 5.68 11.71 3.50
CA HIS A 80 5.43 13.14 3.61
C HIS A 80 4.16 13.63 2.92
N HIS A 81 3.65 12.92 1.92
CA HIS A 81 2.61 13.45 1.04
C HIS A 81 1.27 12.71 1.12
N VAL A 82 1.30 11.38 1.30
CA VAL A 82 0.08 10.58 1.42
C VAL A 82 -0.70 11.00 2.67
N GLN A 83 -1.98 11.32 2.49
CA GLN A 83 -2.87 11.73 3.56
C GLN A 83 -3.74 10.56 4.04
N LEU A 84 -4.30 10.70 5.23
CA LEU A 84 -5.37 9.80 5.67
C LEU A 84 -6.66 10.08 4.88
N LYS A 85 -7.45 9.05 4.65
CA LYS A 85 -8.83 9.23 4.18
C LYS A 85 -9.61 10.12 5.16
N PRO A 86 -10.60 10.90 4.67
CA PRO A 86 -11.45 11.70 5.54
C PRO A 86 -12.05 10.87 6.69
N HIS A 87 -11.95 11.39 7.91
CA HIS A 87 -12.45 10.76 9.13
C HIS A 87 -11.79 9.44 9.56
N ALA A 88 -10.73 8.97 8.88
CA ALA A 88 -10.05 7.74 9.27
C ALA A 88 -9.47 7.82 10.70
N LYS A 89 -8.81 8.94 11.02
CA LYS A 89 -8.20 9.13 12.35
C LYS A 89 -9.23 9.17 13.46
N GLU A 90 -10.33 9.89 13.27
CA GLU A 90 -11.43 9.99 14.23
C GLU A 90 -12.09 8.63 14.44
N PHE A 91 -12.25 7.84 13.38
CA PHE A 91 -12.81 6.50 13.48
C PHE A 91 -11.90 5.55 14.27
N LEU A 92 -10.60 5.57 14.01
CA LEU A 92 -9.63 4.80 14.79
C LEU A 92 -9.66 5.22 16.28
N GLN A 93 -9.73 6.53 16.58
CA GLN A 93 -9.87 7.04 17.97
C GLN A 93 -11.14 6.52 18.62
N PHE A 94 -12.26 6.54 17.89
CA PHE A 94 -13.54 6.02 18.39
C PHE A 94 -13.42 4.54 18.75
N LEU A 95 -12.86 3.69 17.87
CA LEU A 95 -12.70 2.26 18.14
C LEU A 95 -11.81 2.02 19.37
N ARG A 96 -10.69 2.74 19.50
CA ARG A 96 -9.82 2.68 20.68
C ARG A 96 -10.55 3.06 21.95
N SER A 97 -11.40 4.09 21.91
CA SER A 97 -12.22 4.51 23.06
C SER A 97 -13.21 3.44 23.52
N LYS A 98 -13.52 2.46 22.66
CA LYS A 98 -14.35 1.28 22.93
C LYS A 98 -13.53 0.05 23.33
N ASN A 99 -12.23 0.20 23.53
CA ASN A 99 -11.27 -0.88 23.81
C ASN A 99 -11.27 -1.96 22.69
N ILE A 100 -11.53 -1.58 21.44
CA ILE A 100 -11.43 -2.46 20.29
C ILE A 100 -9.97 -2.50 19.86
N ARG A 101 -9.38 -3.68 19.79
CA ARG A 101 -8.02 -3.90 19.28
C ARG A 101 -7.96 -3.56 17.80
N LEU A 102 -6.90 -2.87 17.38
CA LEU A 102 -6.68 -2.43 16.02
C LEU A 102 -5.54 -3.23 15.38
N GLY A 103 -5.80 -3.79 14.21
CA GLY A 103 -4.79 -4.44 13.38
C GLY A 103 -4.68 -3.80 12.01
N VAL A 104 -3.52 -3.97 11.38
CA VAL A 104 -3.30 -3.67 9.96
C VAL A 104 -3.00 -4.96 9.22
N CYS A 105 -3.62 -5.13 8.06
CA CYS A 105 -3.30 -6.16 7.08
C CYS A 105 -3.11 -5.50 5.71
N THR A 106 -1.85 -5.36 5.25
CA THR A 106 -1.53 -4.53 4.08
C THR A 106 -0.63 -5.26 3.09
N ALA A 107 -0.66 -4.84 1.82
CA ALA A 107 0.31 -5.22 0.80
C ALA A 107 1.56 -4.31 0.79
N LEU A 108 1.54 -3.20 1.52
CA LEU A 108 2.70 -2.32 1.62
C LEU A 108 3.85 -2.99 2.37
N SER A 109 5.05 -2.79 1.88
CA SER A 109 6.28 -3.16 2.60
C SER A 109 6.48 -2.26 3.83
N GLN A 110 7.23 -2.77 4.81
CA GLN A 110 7.56 -2.03 6.03
C GLN A 110 8.18 -0.65 5.76
N LYS A 111 8.96 -0.52 4.68
CA LYS A 111 9.60 0.74 4.29
C LYS A 111 8.60 1.84 3.90
N LEU A 112 7.38 1.47 3.54
CA LEU A 112 6.32 2.40 3.13
C LEU A 112 5.31 2.63 4.27
N TYR A 113 4.80 1.56 4.91
CA TYR A 113 3.75 1.74 5.90
C TYR A 113 4.24 2.36 7.22
N VAL A 114 5.47 2.05 7.65
CA VAL A 114 5.98 2.61 8.92
C VAL A 114 6.05 4.13 8.87
N PRO A 115 6.76 4.76 7.90
CA PRO A 115 6.82 6.21 7.86
C PRO A 115 5.45 6.85 7.60
N ALA A 116 4.58 6.25 6.78
CA ALA A 116 3.24 6.75 6.56
C ALA A 116 2.42 6.84 7.85
N LEU A 117 2.37 5.76 8.63
CA LEU A 117 1.63 5.72 9.90
C LEU A 117 2.27 6.61 10.98
N GLN A 118 3.60 6.70 11.02
CA GLN A 118 4.33 7.59 11.94
C GLN A 118 4.08 9.06 11.62
N ASN A 119 4.08 9.45 10.35
CA ASN A 119 3.79 10.83 9.94
C ASN A 119 2.42 11.30 10.41
N HIS A 120 1.43 10.41 10.43
CA HIS A 120 0.09 10.71 10.93
C HIS A 120 -0.07 10.54 12.46
N GLY A 121 0.98 10.06 13.15
CA GLY A 121 0.95 9.82 14.60
C GLY A 121 -0.05 8.73 15.01
N ILE A 122 -0.22 7.69 14.17
CA ILE A 122 -1.13 6.57 14.42
C ILE A 122 -0.43 5.21 14.42
N PHE A 123 0.88 5.15 14.19
CA PHE A 123 1.63 3.88 14.16
C PHE A 123 1.43 3.08 15.46
N ASP A 124 1.60 3.71 16.62
CA ASP A 124 1.47 3.07 17.94
C ASP A 124 0.00 2.83 18.36
N TRP A 125 -0.96 3.12 17.47
CA TRP A 125 -2.36 2.83 17.74
C TRP A 125 -2.75 1.40 17.37
N PHE A 126 -1.94 0.73 16.57
CA PHE A 126 -2.19 -0.62 16.12
C PHE A 126 -1.49 -1.64 17.02
N ASP A 127 -2.27 -2.60 17.51
CA ASP A 127 -1.79 -3.69 18.36
C ASP A 127 -1.04 -4.76 17.55
N ALA A 128 -1.31 -4.84 16.24
CA ALA A 128 -0.62 -5.75 15.30
C ALA A 128 -0.58 -5.17 13.89
N ILE A 129 0.51 -5.40 13.18
CA ILE A 129 0.65 -5.12 11.75
C ILE A 129 1.15 -6.39 11.06
N VAL A 130 0.48 -6.75 9.97
CA VAL A 130 0.87 -7.84 9.06
C VAL A 130 0.96 -7.26 7.64
N SER A 131 2.11 -7.45 7.02
CA SER A 131 2.30 -7.22 5.59
C SER A 131 2.18 -8.54 4.83
N THR A 132 1.87 -8.48 3.54
CA THR A 132 1.96 -9.66 2.66
C THR A 132 3.38 -10.23 2.57
N ASP A 133 4.41 -9.47 2.97
CA ASP A 133 5.79 -9.96 3.11
C ASP A 133 5.95 -10.94 4.30
N ASP A 134 5.03 -10.96 5.24
CA ASP A 134 5.03 -11.85 6.43
C ASP A 134 4.45 -13.24 6.15
N VAL A 135 3.84 -13.45 4.99
CA VAL A 135 3.07 -14.66 4.63
C VAL A 135 3.41 -15.14 3.22
N ASN A 136 2.96 -16.35 2.86
CA ASN A 136 3.23 -16.91 1.54
C ASN A 136 2.15 -16.59 0.50
N LYS A 137 1.00 -16.07 0.95
CA LYS A 137 -0.15 -15.79 0.08
C LYS A 137 -0.60 -14.34 0.25
N GLY A 138 -1.07 -13.75 -0.86
CA GLY A 138 -1.63 -12.40 -0.85
C GLY A 138 -3.02 -12.33 -0.21
N LYS A 139 -3.56 -11.13 -0.15
CA LYS A 139 -4.83 -10.79 0.54
C LYS A 139 -6.10 -11.40 -0.09
N SER A 140 -6.02 -12.01 -1.27
CA SER A 140 -7.11 -12.84 -1.82
C SER A 140 -7.27 -14.18 -1.10
N TYR A 141 -6.43 -14.48 -0.12
CA TYR A 141 -6.48 -15.66 0.74
C TYR A 141 -6.64 -15.25 2.20
N PRO A 142 -7.20 -16.12 3.07
CA PRO A 142 -7.45 -15.81 4.48
C PRO A 142 -6.16 -15.73 5.33
N GLU A 143 -5.05 -16.27 4.86
CA GLU A 143 -3.81 -16.42 5.64
C GLU A 143 -3.32 -15.09 6.27
N PRO A 144 -3.23 -13.93 5.55
CA PRO A 144 -2.77 -12.67 6.16
C PRO A 144 -3.72 -12.17 7.26
N TYR A 145 -5.03 -12.29 7.06
CA TYR A 145 -6.04 -11.86 8.04
C TYR A 145 -6.05 -12.75 9.28
N GLN A 146 -5.93 -14.07 9.09
CA GLN A 146 -5.80 -15.03 10.19
C GLN A 146 -4.53 -14.75 11.01
N LEU A 147 -3.40 -14.50 10.36
CA LEU A 147 -2.16 -14.11 11.05
C LEU A 147 -2.35 -12.81 11.84
N THR A 148 -3.07 -11.83 11.27
CA THR A 148 -3.37 -10.58 11.96
C THR A 148 -4.23 -10.83 13.21
N ALA A 149 -5.28 -11.65 13.12
CA ALA A 149 -6.12 -12.02 14.25
C ALA A 149 -5.31 -12.75 15.35
N VAL A 150 -4.42 -13.67 14.96
CA VAL A 150 -3.52 -14.36 15.89
C VAL A 150 -2.61 -13.37 16.61
N ARG A 151 -1.99 -12.43 15.90
CA ARG A 151 -1.13 -11.39 16.51
C ARG A 151 -1.93 -10.44 17.42
N LEU A 152 -3.22 -10.21 17.12
CA LEU A 152 -4.14 -9.47 17.96
C LEU A 152 -4.60 -10.28 19.19
N GLY A 153 -4.40 -11.58 19.21
CA GLY A 153 -4.85 -12.48 20.30
C GLY A 153 -6.36 -12.61 20.36
N VAL A 154 -7.03 -12.67 19.19
CA VAL A 154 -8.48 -12.85 19.05
C VAL A 154 -8.78 -13.96 18.02
N SER A 155 -10.00 -14.50 18.04
CA SER A 155 -10.48 -15.41 17.00
C SER A 155 -10.78 -14.62 15.71
N PRO A 156 -10.52 -15.18 14.51
CA PRO A 156 -10.89 -14.51 13.26
C PRO A 156 -12.37 -14.11 13.18
N GLU A 157 -13.28 -14.94 13.73
CA GLU A 157 -14.71 -14.64 13.74
C GLU A 157 -15.08 -13.41 14.59
N ASP A 158 -14.20 -12.98 15.50
CA ASP A 158 -14.37 -11.77 16.32
C ASP A 158 -13.75 -10.52 15.67
N CYS A 159 -13.36 -10.62 14.40
CA CYS A 159 -12.75 -9.53 13.64
C CYS A 159 -13.70 -8.96 12.59
N VAL A 160 -13.66 -7.64 12.43
CA VAL A 160 -14.23 -6.95 11.26
C VAL A 160 -13.08 -6.44 10.41
N VAL A 161 -13.11 -6.71 9.11
CA VAL A 161 -12.09 -6.28 8.16
C VAL A 161 -12.63 -5.09 7.35
N PHE A 162 -11.80 -4.08 7.17
CA PHE A 162 -12.04 -2.92 6.32
C PHE A 162 -11.08 -2.98 5.13
N GLU A 163 -11.62 -3.02 3.93
CA GLU A 163 -10.93 -3.28 2.67
C GLU A 163 -11.62 -2.58 1.51
N ASP A 164 -10.88 -2.13 0.50
CA ASP A 164 -11.40 -1.48 -0.70
C ASP A 164 -11.36 -2.37 -1.95
N ILE A 165 -10.60 -3.48 -1.91
CA ILE A 165 -10.44 -4.41 -3.04
C ILE A 165 -11.37 -5.61 -2.87
N PRO A 166 -12.32 -5.89 -3.81
CA PRO A 166 -13.28 -6.99 -3.68
C PRO A 166 -12.65 -8.38 -3.50
N GLU A 167 -11.52 -8.65 -4.17
CA GLU A 167 -10.80 -9.92 -4.05
C GLU A 167 -10.21 -10.10 -2.64
N ALA A 168 -9.77 -9.01 -2.01
CA ALA A 168 -9.24 -9.02 -0.66
C ALA A 168 -10.37 -9.15 0.38
N VAL A 169 -11.54 -8.53 0.14
CA VAL A 169 -12.76 -8.77 0.95
C VAL A 169 -13.19 -10.25 0.90
N THR A 170 -13.03 -10.89 -0.25
CA THR A 170 -13.35 -12.32 -0.39
C THR A 170 -12.35 -13.20 0.37
N GLY A 171 -11.09 -12.75 0.49
CA GLY A 171 -10.05 -13.47 1.24
C GLY A 171 -10.18 -13.33 2.75
N ALA A 172 -10.86 -12.27 3.22
CA ALA A 172 -11.04 -11.97 4.64
C ALA A 172 -12.19 -12.77 5.27
#